data_221fba4e42f71ef7bc9da275f6be1223
#
_entry.id   221fba4e42f71ef7bc9da275f6be1223
#
_cell.length_a   1.000
_cell.length_b   1.000
_cell.length_c   1.000
_cell.angle_alpha   90.00
_cell.angle_beta   90.00
_cell.angle_gamma   90.00
#
_symmetry.space_group_name_H-M   'P 1'
#
loop_
_entity.id
_entity.type
_entity.pdbx_description
1 polymer ?
#
loop_
_entity_poly.entity_id
_entity_poly.type
_entity_poly.pdbx_seq_one_letter_code
_entity_poly.pdbx_strand_id
1 'polypeptide(L)'
;PNATSSFASSNSKLMLDAGGDAGCALVNNGSIYCWGRNSHGNIGDGSGSTNVNANRIVSSPSLADTSMTFLTTHITELTSASACSTAPSLPTGLSIDSSTCTISGVPTAAVDNRTYNVTATVNGITFQTSIWLSTAYRTMTPSVDGADLSVGVDMQDITFDTGDIGSKTLAMTHRSTCAIIDNGTVKCWGDNNFGRLGNGISGSVGIYASDMGDALPVTNLGTNRTAKAISSAFIDHEIAHTCAVLDDGSVKCWGRNVNGQLGIGSTTTVGTDLDDMGDNLSAVDLGTGRTAVDVASGEAFTCAVLDDGSVKCWGINSFGQLGIGNTTQMGDHPGEMGDNLSSVDLGTGRTAVSITAGHEHACAILDNGSVKCWGKNIHGQLGIGSTTHMGDQSGEMGDALPFVSLAPGRTVAYIAAGNAHTCAILDNGSVKCWGYNSFGNLGIGTNQHMGDQTGEMGIHLPFVDLG
;
A
#
# COMPACT_ATOMS: atom_id res chain seq x y z
N PRO A 1 -23.67 -12.94 -32.32
CA PRO A 1 -22.63 -13.71 -31.71
C PRO A 1 -21.81 -12.79 -30.86
N ASN A 2 -22.10 -12.86 -29.57
CA ASN A 2 -21.44 -12.04 -28.54
C ASN A 2 -20.07 -12.65 -28.27
N ALA A 3 -19.03 -11.87 -28.56
CA ALA A 3 -17.71 -12.17 -28.04
C ALA A 3 -17.68 -11.71 -26.57
N THR A 4 -17.80 -12.66 -25.64
CA THR A 4 -17.45 -12.45 -24.25
C THR A 4 -15.93 -12.42 -24.17
N SER A 5 -15.37 -11.23 -24.07
CA SER A 5 -13.97 -11.06 -23.68
C SER A 5 -13.84 -11.43 -22.20
N SER A 6 -13.39 -12.65 -21.93
CA SER A 6 -12.89 -13.02 -20.62
C SER A 6 -11.58 -12.26 -20.41
N PHE A 7 -11.60 -11.21 -19.59
CA PHE A 7 -10.38 -10.68 -19.02
C PHE A 7 -9.81 -11.75 -18.09
N ALA A 8 -8.73 -12.39 -18.53
CA ALA A 8 -7.91 -13.18 -17.64
C ALA A 8 -7.44 -12.22 -16.52
N SER A 9 -7.72 -12.59 -15.29
CA SER A 9 -7.26 -11.89 -14.09
C SER A 9 -5.75 -12.04 -14.00
N SER A 10 -4.99 -11.17 -14.69
CA SER A 10 -3.61 -10.92 -14.28
C SER A 10 -3.70 -10.26 -12.91
N ASN A 11 -3.04 -10.82 -11.90
CA ASN A 11 -2.89 -10.24 -10.57
C ASN A 11 -2.03 -8.97 -10.64
N SER A 12 -2.54 -7.94 -11.30
CA SER A 12 -1.97 -6.61 -11.36
C SER A 12 -2.39 -5.89 -10.11
N LYS A 13 -1.58 -5.93 -9.06
CA LYS A 13 -1.85 -5.15 -7.85
C LYS A 13 -1.60 -3.67 -8.15
N LEU A 14 -2.67 -2.95 -8.36
CA LEU A 14 -2.69 -1.50 -8.39
C LEU A 14 -2.82 -1.03 -6.94
N MET A 15 -1.88 -0.24 -6.45
CA MET A 15 -2.05 0.48 -5.19
C MET A 15 -2.64 1.86 -5.50
N LEU A 16 -3.71 2.18 -4.81
CA LEU A 16 -4.37 3.47 -4.87
C LEU A 16 -4.40 4.03 -3.45
N ASP A 17 -3.92 5.24 -3.28
CA ASP A 17 -4.11 5.99 -2.06
C ASP A 17 -4.72 7.36 -2.39
N ALA A 18 -5.62 7.83 -1.56
CA ALA A 18 -6.35 9.06 -1.80
C ALA A 18 -6.35 9.93 -0.56
N GLY A 19 -5.77 11.10 -0.68
CA GLY A 19 -5.80 12.15 0.33
C GLY A 19 -6.75 13.27 -0.08
N GLY A 20 -7.52 13.85 0.86
CA GLY A 20 -8.43 15.01 0.71
C GLY A 20 -8.83 15.39 -0.70
N ASP A 21 -8.04 16.22 -1.34
CA ASP A 21 -8.29 16.77 -2.66
C ASP A 21 -7.40 16.17 -3.76
N ALA A 22 -6.55 15.19 -3.45
CA ALA A 22 -5.63 14.56 -4.40
C ALA A 22 -5.63 13.03 -4.26
N GLY A 23 -5.26 12.33 -5.31
CA GLY A 23 -5.09 10.89 -5.34
C GLY A 23 -3.80 10.50 -6.05
N CYS A 24 -3.18 9.42 -5.64
CA CYS A 24 -2.04 8.82 -6.35
C CYS A 24 -2.27 7.33 -6.60
N ALA A 25 -1.78 6.84 -7.71
CA ALA A 25 -1.78 5.42 -8.06
C ALA A 25 -0.35 4.98 -8.39
N LEU A 26 0.07 3.89 -7.76
CA LEU A 26 1.25 3.13 -8.15
C LEU A 26 0.80 2.07 -9.15
N VAL A 27 1.31 2.14 -10.36
CA VAL A 27 0.98 1.19 -11.44
C VAL A 27 2.04 0.09 -11.57
N ASN A 28 1.69 -1.00 -12.25
CA ASN A 28 2.48 -2.24 -12.34
C ASN A 28 3.93 -2.06 -12.79
N ASN A 29 4.22 -0.98 -13.51
CA ASN A 29 5.57 -0.68 -13.97
C ASN A 29 6.40 0.14 -12.95
N GLY A 30 5.92 0.30 -11.71
CA GLY A 30 6.55 1.10 -10.68
C GLY A 30 6.42 2.61 -10.87
N SER A 31 5.67 3.08 -11.87
CA SER A 31 5.39 4.50 -12.02
C SER A 31 4.29 4.94 -11.06
N ILE A 32 4.47 6.12 -10.50
CA ILE A 32 3.46 6.78 -9.67
C ILE A 32 2.78 7.86 -10.51
N TYR A 33 1.45 7.86 -10.52
CA TYR A 33 0.61 8.87 -11.15
C TYR A 33 -0.21 9.56 -10.08
N CYS A 34 -0.13 10.88 -10.00
CA CYS A 34 -0.92 11.66 -9.06
C CYS A 34 -1.81 12.66 -9.80
N TRP A 35 -2.97 12.98 -9.22
CA TRP A 35 -3.96 13.91 -9.76
C TRP A 35 -4.70 14.64 -8.65
N GLY A 36 -5.38 15.76 -8.97
CA GLY A 36 -6.18 16.54 -8.05
C GLY A 36 -5.57 17.90 -7.73
N ARG A 37 -5.82 18.40 -6.53
CA ARG A 37 -5.35 19.71 -6.09
C ARG A 37 -3.85 19.69 -5.74
N ASN A 38 -3.10 20.67 -6.29
CA ASN A 38 -1.64 20.74 -6.17
C ASN A 38 -1.12 22.06 -5.60
N SER A 39 -1.91 22.79 -4.83
CA SER A 39 -1.55 24.12 -4.33
C SER A 39 -0.31 24.14 -3.40
N HIS A 40 0.13 22.98 -2.91
CA HIS A 40 1.30 22.83 -2.03
C HIS A 40 2.35 21.87 -2.59
N GLY A 41 2.27 21.49 -3.87
CA GLY A 41 3.20 20.57 -4.51
C GLY A 41 2.95 19.10 -4.16
N ASN A 42 1.84 18.73 -3.53
CA ASN A 42 1.54 17.37 -3.08
C ASN A 42 1.38 16.36 -4.23
N ILE A 43 1.14 16.82 -5.46
CA ILE A 43 1.15 15.97 -6.66
C ILE A 43 2.59 15.73 -7.16
N GLY A 44 3.53 16.64 -6.88
CA GLY A 44 4.94 16.46 -7.25
C GLY A 44 5.24 16.59 -8.74
N ASP A 45 4.34 17.22 -9.53
CA ASP A 45 4.53 17.44 -10.98
C ASP A 45 5.36 18.70 -11.30
N GLY A 46 5.76 19.44 -10.27
CA GLY A 46 6.53 20.68 -10.40
C GLY A 46 5.75 21.86 -10.99
N SER A 47 4.43 21.77 -11.15
CA SER A 47 3.65 22.80 -11.82
C SER A 47 3.10 23.88 -10.88
N GLY A 48 2.93 23.59 -9.57
CA GLY A 48 2.23 24.47 -8.63
C GLY A 48 0.78 24.79 -9.03
N SER A 49 0.23 24.05 -9.98
CA SER A 49 -1.11 24.22 -10.51
C SER A 49 -2.17 23.82 -9.49
N THR A 50 -3.30 24.53 -9.43
CA THR A 50 -4.34 24.24 -8.43
C THR A 50 -5.10 22.93 -8.70
N ASN A 51 -5.14 22.47 -9.95
CA ASN A 51 -5.76 21.20 -10.34
C ASN A 51 -4.94 20.55 -11.45
N VAL A 52 -4.62 19.28 -11.29
CA VAL A 52 -3.81 18.52 -12.24
C VAL A 52 -4.53 17.21 -12.59
N ASN A 53 -4.56 16.88 -13.88
CA ASN A 53 -4.92 15.56 -14.36
C ASN A 53 -3.80 14.58 -14.03
N ALA A 54 -4.05 13.26 -14.09
CA ALA A 54 -3.07 12.25 -13.75
C ALA A 54 -1.76 12.43 -14.52
N ASN A 55 -0.70 12.83 -13.82
CA ASN A 55 0.63 13.02 -14.37
C ASN A 55 1.59 11.99 -13.78
N ARG A 56 2.51 11.50 -14.59
CA ARG A 56 3.58 10.61 -14.12
C ARG A 56 4.61 11.44 -13.34
N ILE A 57 4.80 11.09 -12.07
CA ILE A 57 5.63 11.86 -11.13
C ILE A 57 7.05 11.30 -11.04
N VAL A 58 7.19 9.97 -11.04
CA VAL A 58 8.50 9.30 -10.96
C VAL A 58 8.85 8.77 -12.35
N SER A 59 9.92 9.31 -12.94
CA SER A 59 10.55 8.72 -14.11
C SER A 59 11.46 7.58 -13.64
N SER A 60 11.37 6.43 -14.30
CA SER A 60 12.33 5.34 -14.12
C SER A 60 13.76 5.88 -14.33
N PRO A 61 14.77 5.37 -13.60
CA PRO A 61 16.14 5.79 -13.81
C PRO A 61 16.61 5.53 -15.24
N SER A 62 17.58 6.29 -15.68
CA SER A 62 18.08 6.29 -17.06
C SER A 62 18.62 4.92 -17.49
N LEU A 63 18.52 4.64 -18.79
CA LEU A 63 18.90 3.42 -19.54
C LEU A 63 20.29 2.81 -19.27
N ALA A 64 21.08 3.29 -18.33
CA ALA A 64 22.51 3.01 -18.27
C ALA A 64 22.90 1.68 -17.61
N ASP A 65 22.00 0.97 -16.88
CA ASP A 65 22.44 -0.14 -16.01
C ASP A 65 21.46 -1.32 -15.86
N THR A 66 20.80 -1.76 -16.91
CA THR A 66 19.94 -2.95 -16.81
C THR A 66 20.40 -4.06 -17.73
N SER A 67 21.22 -4.97 -17.20
CA SER A 67 21.33 -6.32 -17.74
C SER A 67 20.10 -7.12 -17.30
N MET A 68 19.12 -7.31 -18.17
CA MET A 68 18.07 -8.31 -17.95
C MET A 68 18.67 -9.69 -18.25
N THR A 69 19.04 -10.41 -17.19
CA THR A 69 19.38 -11.82 -17.30
C THR A 69 18.07 -12.59 -17.04
N PHE A 70 17.47 -13.12 -18.09
CA PHE A 70 16.45 -14.15 -17.92
C PHE A 70 17.17 -15.41 -17.45
N LEU A 71 16.96 -15.80 -16.18
CA LEU A 71 17.46 -17.06 -15.69
C LEU A 71 16.79 -18.19 -16.46
N THR A 72 17.64 -19.06 -17.00
CA THR A 72 17.25 -20.31 -17.64
C THR A 72 16.49 -21.15 -16.62
N THR A 73 15.18 -21.29 -16.82
CA THR A 73 14.45 -22.39 -16.24
C THR A 73 15.05 -23.68 -16.74
N HIS A 74 15.45 -24.55 -15.83
CA HIS A 74 15.87 -25.91 -16.16
C HIS A 74 14.67 -26.66 -16.75
N ILE A 75 14.62 -26.73 -18.09
CA ILE A 75 13.84 -27.77 -18.76
C ILE A 75 14.75 -28.99 -18.74
N THR A 76 14.61 -29.82 -17.72
CA THR A 76 15.46 -31.00 -17.53
C THR A 76 15.28 -32.08 -18.59
N GLU A 77 14.41 -31.89 -19.58
CA GLU A 77 14.18 -32.84 -20.70
C GLU A 77 14.27 -32.24 -22.11
N LEU A 78 14.53 -30.95 -22.29
CA LEU A 78 14.81 -30.35 -23.59
C LEU A 78 16.31 -30.42 -23.93
N THR A 79 16.85 -31.60 -24.05
CA THR A 79 18.27 -31.79 -24.39
C THR A 79 18.59 -31.50 -25.86
N SER A 80 17.63 -31.19 -26.71
CA SER A 80 17.87 -30.71 -28.08
C SER A 80 16.61 -30.14 -28.72
N ALA A 81 16.30 -28.87 -28.51
CA ALA A 81 15.45 -28.16 -29.47
C ALA A 81 16.18 -28.09 -30.80
N SER A 82 15.52 -28.44 -31.91
CA SER A 82 16.11 -28.32 -33.23
C SER A 82 16.01 -26.90 -33.81
N ALA A 83 15.13 -26.07 -33.26
CA ALA A 83 15.04 -24.65 -33.60
C ALA A 83 14.15 -23.91 -32.56
N CYS A 84 14.62 -22.73 -32.11
CA CYS A 84 13.82 -21.77 -31.36
C CYS A 84 13.77 -20.44 -32.13
N SER A 85 12.60 -19.83 -32.18
CA SER A 85 12.40 -18.55 -32.86
C SER A 85 11.34 -17.70 -32.16
N THR A 86 11.36 -16.39 -32.40
CA THR A 86 10.34 -15.47 -31.91
C THR A 86 9.66 -14.73 -33.04
N ALA A 87 8.36 -14.50 -32.92
CA ALA A 87 7.59 -13.67 -33.84
C ALA A 87 6.72 -12.68 -33.02
N PRO A 88 6.90 -11.36 -33.21
CA PRO A 88 7.91 -10.71 -34.04
C PRO A 88 9.34 -10.92 -33.53
N SER A 89 10.33 -10.46 -34.27
CA SER A 89 11.75 -10.48 -33.83
C SER A 89 11.90 -9.70 -32.51
N LEU A 90 12.78 -10.21 -31.63
CA LEU A 90 13.08 -9.56 -30.38
C LEU A 90 13.64 -8.14 -30.58
N PRO A 91 13.47 -7.26 -29.59
CA PRO A 91 14.08 -5.94 -29.60
C PRO A 91 15.61 -6.00 -29.81
N THR A 92 16.14 -4.95 -30.40
CA THR A 92 17.61 -4.82 -30.61
C THR A 92 18.33 -4.94 -29.26
N GLY A 93 19.34 -5.80 -29.20
CA GLY A 93 20.10 -6.10 -28.00
C GLY A 93 19.65 -7.37 -27.26
N LEU A 94 18.48 -7.94 -27.59
CA LEU A 94 18.06 -9.25 -27.13
C LEU A 94 18.23 -10.31 -28.21
N SER A 95 18.58 -11.52 -27.82
CA SER A 95 18.69 -12.69 -28.70
C SER A 95 18.06 -13.92 -28.06
N ILE A 96 17.58 -14.84 -28.88
CA ILE A 96 17.13 -16.16 -28.45
C ILE A 96 18.16 -17.21 -28.87
N ASP A 97 18.58 -18.06 -27.95
CA ASP A 97 19.40 -19.22 -28.26
C ASP A 97 18.54 -20.28 -28.95
N SER A 98 19.00 -20.71 -30.14
CA SER A 98 18.22 -21.62 -31.00
C SER A 98 18.14 -23.06 -30.49
N SER A 99 18.99 -23.45 -29.52
CA SER A 99 19.05 -24.79 -28.96
C SER A 99 18.40 -24.92 -27.57
N THR A 100 18.43 -23.86 -26.81
CA THR A 100 17.89 -23.85 -25.42
C THR A 100 16.63 -23.02 -25.27
N CYS A 101 16.24 -22.24 -26.32
CA CYS A 101 15.16 -21.24 -26.27
C CYS A 101 15.36 -20.14 -25.22
N THR A 102 16.58 -19.98 -24.73
CA THR A 102 16.91 -18.93 -23.75
C THR A 102 16.98 -17.58 -24.43
N ILE A 103 16.24 -16.60 -23.90
CA ILE A 103 16.34 -15.19 -24.32
C ILE A 103 17.35 -14.50 -23.41
N SER A 104 18.35 -13.87 -24.01
CA SER A 104 19.42 -13.16 -23.28
C SER A 104 19.80 -11.86 -24.01
N GLY A 105 20.50 -10.98 -23.30
CA GLY A 105 21.01 -9.71 -23.82
C GLY A 105 20.45 -8.49 -23.09
N VAL A 106 20.87 -7.30 -23.54
CA VAL A 106 20.46 -6.01 -23.00
C VAL A 106 19.72 -5.24 -24.09
N PRO A 107 18.45 -4.90 -23.93
CA PRO A 107 17.74 -4.12 -24.94
C PRO A 107 18.37 -2.72 -25.07
N THR A 108 18.66 -2.31 -26.29
CA THR A 108 19.29 -1.00 -26.57
C THR A 108 18.29 0.10 -26.88
N ALA A 109 16.99 -0.22 -26.92
CA ALA A 109 15.92 0.74 -27.14
C ALA A 109 14.70 0.38 -26.27
N ALA A 110 13.93 1.39 -25.89
CA ALA A 110 12.63 1.18 -25.24
C ALA A 110 11.69 0.43 -26.20
N VAL A 111 10.98 -0.56 -25.67
CA VAL A 111 9.97 -1.34 -26.42
C VAL A 111 8.63 -1.12 -25.74
N ASP A 112 7.65 -0.67 -26.53
CA ASP A 112 6.27 -0.63 -26.08
C ASP A 112 5.79 -2.05 -25.74
N ASN A 113 4.89 -2.17 -24.77
CA ASN A 113 4.28 -3.43 -24.35
C ASN A 113 3.91 -4.28 -25.56
N ARG A 114 4.63 -5.36 -25.81
CA ARG A 114 4.44 -6.20 -26.99
C ARG A 114 4.54 -7.68 -26.64
N THR A 115 3.63 -8.46 -27.20
CA THR A 115 3.64 -9.92 -27.09
C THR A 115 4.56 -10.50 -28.17
N TYR A 116 5.43 -11.42 -27.78
CA TYR A 116 6.29 -12.22 -28.67
C TYR A 116 5.91 -13.67 -28.54
N ASN A 117 5.59 -14.31 -29.66
CA ASN A 117 5.36 -15.73 -29.69
C ASN A 117 6.71 -16.45 -29.80
N VAL A 118 7.04 -17.26 -28.83
CA VAL A 118 8.21 -18.13 -28.84
C VAL A 118 7.79 -19.47 -29.40
N THR A 119 8.47 -19.92 -30.44
CA THR A 119 8.21 -21.21 -31.08
C THR A 119 9.43 -22.10 -30.92
N ALA A 120 9.27 -23.28 -30.35
CA ALA A 120 10.29 -24.31 -30.21
C ALA A 120 9.88 -25.55 -31.01
N THR A 121 10.84 -26.15 -31.73
CA THR A 121 10.63 -27.43 -32.41
C THR A 121 11.54 -28.49 -31.77
N VAL A 122 10.94 -29.56 -31.27
CA VAL A 122 11.63 -30.69 -30.66
C VAL A 122 11.15 -31.98 -31.31
N ASN A 123 12.08 -32.75 -31.88
CA ASN A 123 11.75 -34.00 -32.57
C ASN A 123 10.65 -33.87 -33.65
N GLY A 124 10.61 -32.74 -34.36
CA GLY A 124 9.62 -32.47 -35.40
C GLY A 124 8.23 -32.03 -34.88
N ILE A 125 8.06 -31.91 -33.57
CA ILE A 125 6.85 -31.36 -32.95
C ILE A 125 7.11 -29.90 -32.58
N THR A 126 6.19 -29.03 -32.97
CA THR A 126 6.31 -27.57 -32.73
C THR A 126 5.46 -27.20 -31.53
N PHE A 127 6.06 -26.54 -30.55
CA PHE A 127 5.45 -25.95 -29.38
C PHE A 127 5.47 -24.43 -29.52
N GLN A 128 4.45 -23.76 -29.05
CA GLN A 128 4.38 -22.30 -29.09
C GLN A 128 3.90 -21.76 -27.73
N THR A 129 4.57 -20.74 -27.24
CA THR A 129 4.16 -19.96 -26.06
C THR A 129 4.27 -18.47 -26.38
N SER A 130 3.60 -17.64 -25.62
CA SER A 130 3.68 -16.18 -25.78
C SER A 130 4.34 -15.57 -24.56
N ILE A 131 5.33 -14.71 -24.78
CA ILE A 131 5.97 -13.92 -23.75
C ILE A 131 5.63 -12.45 -23.95
N TRP A 132 5.46 -11.75 -22.88
CA TRP A 132 5.27 -10.31 -22.88
C TRP A 132 6.60 -9.63 -22.54
N LEU A 133 7.09 -8.76 -23.41
CA LEU A 133 8.27 -7.95 -23.14
C LEU A 133 7.85 -6.48 -23.10
N SER A 134 8.16 -5.87 -21.97
CA SER A 134 8.02 -4.44 -21.76
C SER A 134 9.37 -3.94 -21.26
N THR A 135 9.96 -2.99 -21.92
CA THR A 135 11.15 -2.31 -21.43
C THR A 135 10.74 -1.10 -20.56
N ALA A 136 9.87 -1.33 -19.59
CA ALA A 136 9.73 -0.44 -18.47
C ALA A 136 10.76 -0.90 -17.42
N TYR A 137 11.67 -0.02 -17.09
CA TYR A 137 12.82 -0.27 -16.24
C TYR A 137 12.45 -0.80 -14.86
N ARG A 138 12.65 -2.10 -14.65
CA ARG A 138 12.78 -2.73 -13.34
C ARG A 138 13.79 -3.86 -13.44
N THR A 139 14.76 -3.88 -12.54
CA THR A 139 15.42 -5.11 -12.16
C THR A 139 14.39 -5.96 -11.41
N MET A 140 13.79 -6.94 -12.08
CA MET A 140 13.05 -7.98 -11.40
C MET A 140 14.07 -9.03 -10.98
N THR A 141 14.24 -9.20 -9.67
CA THR A 141 14.87 -10.42 -9.12
C THR A 141 13.74 -11.45 -8.99
N PRO A 142 13.78 -12.57 -9.73
CA PRO A 142 12.80 -13.64 -9.52
C PRO A 142 13.01 -14.24 -8.13
N SER A 143 11.95 -14.41 -7.36
CA SER A 143 11.95 -15.02 -6.03
C SER A 143 12.06 -16.55 -6.03
N VAL A 144 12.12 -17.17 -7.20
CA VAL A 144 12.27 -18.61 -7.37
C VAL A 144 13.40 -18.93 -8.33
N ASP A 145 14.33 -19.74 -7.88
CA ASP A 145 15.34 -20.38 -8.71
C ASP A 145 14.68 -21.43 -9.61
N GLY A 146 14.18 -20.98 -10.76
CA GLY A 146 13.67 -21.84 -11.83
C GLY A 146 12.19 -22.21 -11.72
N ALA A 147 11.45 -22.04 -12.82
CA ALA A 147 10.20 -22.74 -13.05
C ALA A 147 10.47 -23.95 -13.94
N ASP A 148 10.13 -25.16 -13.46
CA ASP A 148 10.15 -26.37 -14.28
C ASP A 148 8.96 -26.35 -15.24
N LEU A 149 9.23 -26.24 -16.54
CA LEU A 149 8.23 -26.39 -17.60
C LEU A 149 8.21 -27.87 -18.01
N SER A 150 7.22 -28.62 -17.52
CA SER A 150 6.93 -29.97 -18.01
C SER A 150 5.98 -29.90 -19.20
N VAL A 151 6.27 -30.70 -20.24
CA VAL A 151 5.40 -30.82 -21.42
C VAL A 151 4.07 -31.47 -21.00
N GLY A 152 2.95 -30.75 -21.19
CA GLY A 152 1.60 -31.24 -20.90
C GLY A 152 0.98 -30.79 -19.58
N VAL A 153 1.63 -29.90 -18.82
CA VAL A 153 1.04 -29.21 -17.67
C VAL A 153 0.69 -27.78 -18.09
N ASP A 154 -0.52 -27.33 -17.81
CA ASP A 154 -0.88 -25.93 -17.93
C ASP A 154 0.16 -25.12 -17.14
N MET A 155 0.73 -24.07 -17.78
CA MET A 155 1.63 -23.15 -17.09
C MET A 155 0.88 -22.60 -15.88
N GLN A 156 1.29 -23.01 -14.69
CA GLN A 156 0.91 -22.32 -13.48
C GLN A 156 1.46 -20.90 -13.61
N ASP A 157 0.63 -19.92 -13.31
CA ASP A 157 1.01 -18.50 -13.34
C ASP A 157 2.41 -18.32 -12.73
N ILE A 158 3.34 -17.80 -13.52
CA ILE A 158 4.63 -17.38 -12.98
C ILE A 158 4.31 -16.17 -12.11
N THR A 159 4.14 -16.41 -10.83
CA THR A 159 4.04 -15.34 -9.85
C THR A 159 5.44 -14.76 -9.68
N PHE A 160 5.66 -13.60 -10.28
CA PHE A 160 6.81 -12.80 -9.90
C PHE A 160 6.52 -12.29 -8.49
N ASP A 161 7.39 -12.67 -7.55
CA ASP A 161 7.43 -12.01 -6.26
C ASP A 161 7.90 -10.58 -6.49
N THR A 162 6.96 -9.67 -6.57
CA THR A 162 7.23 -8.23 -6.63
C THR A 162 7.65 -7.68 -5.27
N GLY A 163 8.21 -8.54 -4.39
CA GLY A 163 8.47 -8.24 -2.99
C GLY A 163 7.15 -7.78 -2.33
N ASP A 164 6.74 -8.47 -1.34
CA ASP A 164 5.56 -8.27 -0.49
C ASP A 164 4.59 -7.12 -0.90
N ILE A 165 3.80 -7.34 -1.98
CA ILE A 165 2.85 -6.35 -2.53
C ILE A 165 1.63 -6.18 -1.57
N GLY A 166 1.75 -6.64 -0.35
CA GLY A 166 0.91 -6.25 0.76
C GLY A 166 1.43 -5.00 1.49
N SER A 167 2.69 -4.60 1.24
CA SER A 167 3.29 -3.45 1.90
C SER A 167 2.77 -2.13 1.32
N LYS A 168 2.35 -1.24 2.19
CA LYS A 168 1.93 0.12 1.83
C LYS A 168 3.16 0.91 1.39
N THR A 169 3.40 1.00 0.09
CA THR A 169 4.56 1.70 -0.49
C THR A 169 4.28 3.14 -0.86
N LEU A 170 3.02 3.56 -0.75
CA LEU A 170 2.57 4.93 -1.01
C LEU A 170 1.71 5.39 0.16
N ALA A 171 1.91 6.61 0.63
CA ALA A 171 1.14 7.22 1.70
C ALA A 171 0.86 8.69 1.39
N MET A 172 -0.38 9.09 1.56
CA MET A 172 -0.82 10.45 1.26
C MET A 172 -1.46 11.11 2.47
N THR A 173 -1.17 12.39 2.61
CA THR A 173 -1.92 13.30 3.47
C THR A 173 -2.77 14.24 2.60
N HIS A 174 -3.49 15.16 3.22
CA HIS A 174 -4.19 16.21 2.48
C HIS A 174 -3.25 17.05 1.59
N ARG A 175 -1.97 17.19 1.93
CA ARG A 175 -1.02 18.11 1.28
C ARG A 175 0.37 17.56 1.04
N SER A 176 0.64 16.33 1.38
CA SER A 176 1.92 15.70 1.14
C SER A 176 1.77 14.26 0.72
N THR A 177 2.78 13.75 0.06
CA THR A 177 2.84 12.38 -0.42
C THR A 177 4.21 11.81 -0.07
N CYS A 178 4.25 10.58 0.40
CA CYS A 178 5.46 9.81 0.62
C CYS A 178 5.42 8.51 -0.18
N ALA A 179 6.54 8.09 -0.72
CA ALA A 179 6.67 6.84 -1.45
C ALA A 179 7.93 6.09 -1.02
N ILE A 180 7.80 4.79 -0.91
CA ILE A 180 8.94 3.87 -0.83
C ILE A 180 9.33 3.55 -2.27
N ILE A 181 10.57 3.84 -2.64
CA ILE A 181 11.12 3.52 -3.96
C ILE A 181 11.86 2.17 -3.95
N ASP A 182 12.21 1.66 -5.13
CA ASP A 182 12.68 0.28 -5.37
C ASP A 182 13.78 -0.28 -4.44
N ASN A 183 14.57 0.58 -3.83
CA ASN A 183 15.63 0.19 -2.89
C ASN A 183 15.20 0.30 -1.41
N GLY A 184 13.92 0.50 -1.13
CA GLY A 184 13.40 0.72 0.22
C GLY A 184 13.64 2.13 0.78
N THR A 185 14.12 3.05 -0.06
CA THR A 185 14.32 4.44 0.31
C THR A 185 12.98 5.18 0.32
N VAL A 186 12.77 6.05 1.29
CA VAL A 186 11.58 6.90 1.38
C VAL A 186 11.88 8.28 0.79
N LYS A 187 11.01 8.74 -0.09
CA LYS A 187 10.97 10.12 -0.59
C LYS A 187 9.59 10.72 -0.37
N CYS A 188 9.57 11.94 0.19
CA CYS A 188 8.34 12.66 0.50
C CYS A 188 8.35 14.04 -0.16
N TRP A 189 7.18 14.50 -0.63
CA TRP A 189 6.98 15.82 -1.24
C TRP A 189 5.63 16.42 -0.86
N GLY A 190 5.45 17.70 -1.10
CA GLY A 190 4.27 18.47 -0.72
C GLY A 190 4.56 19.41 0.44
N ASP A 191 3.54 19.68 1.26
CA ASP A 191 3.62 20.54 2.45
C ASP A 191 4.45 19.88 3.55
N ASN A 192 5.40 20.64 4.12
CA ASN A 192 6.26 20.18 5.21
C ASN A 192 5.99 20.86 6.56
N ASN A 193 4.79 21.34 6.79
CA ASN A 193 4.43 21.87 8.11
C ASN A 193 4.63 20.76 9.18
N PHE A 194 5.27 21.13 10.26
CA PHE A 194 5.60 20.22 11.38
C PHE A 194 6.54 19.05 11.02
N GLY A 195 7.34 19.17 9.95
CA GLY A 195 8.35 18.18 9.59
C GLY A 195 7.78 16.85 9.04
N ARG A 196 6.54 16.85 8.53
CA ARG A 196 5.86 15.62 8.05
C ARG A 196 6.55 14.90 6.89
N LEU A 197 7.43 15.60 6.14
CA LEU A 197 8.26 15.00 5.09
C LEU A 197 9.51 14.29 5.66
N GLY A 198 9.90 14.59 6.90
CA GLY A 198 11.08 14.00 7.54
C GLY A 198 12.39 14.28 6.81
N ASN A 199 12.47 15.37 6.07
CA ASN A 199 13.65 15.76 5.30
C ASN A 199 14.47 16.88 5.95
N GLY A 200 14.08 17.35 7.14
CA GLY A 200 14.76 18.39 7.90
C GLY A 200 14.83 19.76 7.21
N ILE A 201 14.01 19.99 6.18
CA ILE A 201 13.97 21.24 5.43
C ILE A 201 12.68 21.98 5.80
N SER A 202 12.76 23.25 6.10
CA SER A 202 11.58 24.09 6.30
C SER A 202 10.92 24.42 4.95
N GLY A 203 9.60 24.25 4.86
CA GLY A 203 8.81 24.60 3.68
C GLY A 203 8.45 23.41 2.79
N SER A 204 7.55 23.66 1.85
CA SER A 204 7.06 22.66 0.91
C SER A 204 8.12 22.30 -0.13
N VAL A 205 8.14 21.03 -0.56
CA VAL A 205 9.03 20.47 -1.57
C VAL A 205 8.19 19.88 -2.71
N GLY A 206 8.68 19.96 -3.96
CA GLY A 206 7.95 19.45 -5.12
C GLY A 206 7.02 20.46 -5.79
N ILE A 207 7.10 21.74 -5.40
CA ILE A 207 6.36 22.82 -6.04
C ILE A 207 6.95 23.13 -7.42
N TYR A 208 8.27 22.98 -7.57
CA TYR A 208 8.97 23.20 -8.83
C TYR A 208 9.52 21.87 -9.38
N ALA A 209 9.60 21.77 -10.70
CA ALA A 209 10.17 20.58 -11.35
C ALA A 209 11.63 20.31 -10.93
N SER A 210 12.37 21.34 -10.55
CA SER A 210 13.73 21.24 -10.01
C SER A 210 13.82 20.57 -8.64
N ASP A 211 12.72 20.48 -7.91
CA ASP A 211 12.67 19.88 -6.57
C ASP A 211 12.49 18.36 -6.62
N MET A 212 12.13 17.83 -7.79
CA MET A 212 11.74 16.43 -8.00
C MET A 212 12.89 15.59 -8.58
N GLY A 213 12.66 14.29 -8.68
CA GLY A 213 13.64 13.33 -9.22
C GLY A 213 14.80 13.12 -8.26
N ASP A 214 16.02 13.28 -8.77
CA ASP A 214 17.24 13.11 -7.97
C ASP A 214 17.47 14.24 -6.97
N ALA A 215 16.88 15.41 -7.23
CA ALA A 215 16.94 16.55 -6.30
C ALA A 215 16.01 16.38 -5.08
N LEU A 216 15.00 15.51 -5.17
CA LEU A 216 14.07 15.26 -4.04
C LEU A 216 14.82 14.58 -2.89
N PRO A 217 14.89 15.23 -1.71
CA PRO A 217 15.62 14.68 -0.57
C PRO A 217 15.07 13.33 -0.11
N VAL A 218 15.97 12.48 0.33
CA VAL A 218 15.63 11.20 0.96
C VAL A 218 15.28 11.46 2.43
N THR A 219 14.20 10.84 2.91
CA THR A 219 13.90 10.79 4.35
C THR A 219 14.91 9.87 5.04
N ASN A 220 15.69 10.41 5.98
CA ASN A 220 16.70 9.65 6.71
C ASN A 220 16.02 8.77 7.78
N LEU A 221 16.04 7.46 7.61
CA LEU A 221 15.45 6.48 8.54
C LEU A 221 16.49 5.89 9.52
N GLY A 222 17.77 6.18 9.33
CA GLY A 222 18.89 5.66 10.13
C GLY A 222 19.92 4.92 9.27
N THR A 223 21.06 4.63 9.89
CA THR A 223 22.19 3.98 9.21
C THR A 223 21.80 2.59 8.69
N ASN A 224 21.89 2.39 7.37
CA ASN A 224 21.54 1.14 6.68
C ASN A 224 20.09 0.70 6.89
N ARG A 225 19.15 1.64 7.10
CA ARG A 225 17.73 1.33 7.24
C ARG A 225 16.97 1.62 5.95
N THR A 226 16.02 0.73 5.66
CA THR A 226 15.06 0.86 4.56
C THR A 226 13.64 0.68 5.09
N ALA A 227 12.64 1.15 4.36
CA ALA A 227 11.24 0.98 4.72
C ALA A 227 10.60 -0.17 3.95
N LYS A 228 9.72 -0.92 4.61
CA LYS A 228 8.85 -1.96 4.03
C LYS A 228 7.42 -1.47 3.86
N ALA A 229 6.94 -0.66 4.78
CA ALA A 229 5.61 -0.05 4.73
C ALA A 229 5.67 1.40 5.20
N ILE A 230 4.78 2.24 4.67
CA ILE A 230 4.66 3.63 5.06
C ILE A 230 3.17 4.00 5.17
N SER A 231 2.85 4.83 6.14
CA SER A 231 1.51 5.38 6.31
C SER A 231 1.59 6.82 6.78
N SER A 232 0.73 7.68 6.25
CA SER A 232 0.64 9.08 6.64
C SER A 232 -0.79 9.41 7.04
N ALA A 233 -0.92 10.26 8.05
CA ALA A 233 -2.21 10.71 8.55
C ALA A 233 -2.93 11.58 7.52
N PHE A 234 -4.15 11.18 7.21
CA PHE A 234 -5.02 11.84 6.23
C PHE A 234 -5.79 12.99 6.86
N ILE A 235 -5.19 14.18 7.08
CA ILE A 235 -5.96 15.32 7.55
C ILE A 235 -5.36 16.68 7.27
N ASP A 236 -6.26 17.67 7.48
CA ASP A 236 -6.06 19.09 7.31
C ASP A 236 -4.87 19.62 8.15
N HIS A 237 -4.20 20.53 7.57
CA HIS A 237 -3.11 21.43 7.92
C HIS A 237 -2.24 21.16 9.16
N GLU A 238 -2.79 20.69 10.29
CA GLU A 238 -2.13 20.89 11.59
C GLU A 238 -1.74 19.62 12.34
N ILE A 239 -2.17 18.41 11.91
CA ILE A 239 -2.02 17.21 12.75
C ILE A 239 -1.28 16.05 12.03
N ALA A 240 -0.84 16.25 10.80
CA ALA A 240 -0.27 15.18 10.00
C ALA A 240 1.07 14.69 10.55
N HIS A 241 1.21 13.39 10.61
CA HIS A 241 2.41 12.62 10.91
C HIS A 241 2.56 11.50 9.91
N THR A 242 3.74 10.94 9.84
CA THR A 242 4.08 9.81 8.95
C THR A 242 4.79 8.74 9.78
N CYS A 243 4.46 7.48 9.55
CA CYS A 243 5.10 6.33 10.17
C CYS A 243 5.59 5.34 9.12
N ALA A 244 6.73 4.71 9.35
CA ALA A 244 7.27 3.66 8.50
C ALA A 244 7.64 2.42 9.32
N VAL A 245 7.32 1.25 8.77
CA VAL A 245 7.89 -0.04 9.23
C VAL A 245 9.19 -0.24 8.48
N LEU A 246 10.28 -0.48 9.22
CA LEU A 246 11.61 -0.63 8.66
C LEU A 246 11.93 -2.11 8.31
N ASP A 247 13.05 -2.30 7.67
CA ASP A 247 13.58 -3.61 7.26
C ASP A 247 13.77 -4.60 8.42
N ASP A 248 14.04 -4.09 9.62
CA ASP A 248 14.16 -4.89 10.85
C ASP A 248 12.83 -5.04 11.62
N GLY A 249 11.73 -4.51 11.09
CA GLY A 249 10.42 -4.52 11.73
C GLY A 249 10.22 -3.47 12.83
N SER A 250 11.19 -2.59 13.07
CA SER A 250 10.97 -1.44 13.93
C SER A 250 10.06 -0.41 13.25
N VAL A 251 9.37 0.41 14.04
CA VAL A 251 8.54 1.50 13.55
C VAL A 251 9.17 2.82 13.94
N LYS A 252 9.29 3.73 12.98
CA LYS A 252 9.67 5.12 13.22
C LYS A 252 8.58 6.04 12.71
N CYS A 253 8.23 7.04 13.53
CA CYS A 253 7.21 8.03 13.21
C CYS A 253 7.78 9.45 13.35
N TRP A 254 7.37 10.36 12.47
CA TRP A 254 7.78 11.76 12.47
C TRP A 254 6.64 12.68 12.06
N GLY A 255 6.77 13.97 12.27
CA GLY A 255 5.73 14.96 12.08
C GLY A 255 5.14 15.44 13.40
N ARG A 256 3.90 15.90 13.37
CA ARG A 256 3.18 16.44 14.53
C ARG A 256 2.95 15.38 15.60
N ASN A 257 3.09 15.79 16.89
CA ASN A 257 3.02 14.87 18.03
C ASN A 257 2.23 15.38 19.25
N VAL A 258 1.33 16.32 19.09
CA VAL A 258 0.63 16.94 20.23
C VAL A 258 -0.25 15.98 21.04
N ASN A 259 -0.58 14.81 20.48
CA ASN A 259 -1.41 13.78 21.10
C ASN A 259 -0.65 12.45 21.30
N GLY A 260 0.69 12.46 21.25
CA GLY A 260 1.47 11.23 21.38
C GLY A 260 1.41 10.29 20.17
N GLN A 261 0.90 10.75 19.03
CA GLN A 261 0.70 9.92 17.84
C GLN A 261 1.99 9.34 17.25
N LEU A 262 3.15 9.86 17.61
CA LEU A 262 4.46 9.28 17.24
C LEU A 262 4.85 8.07 18.11
N GLY A 263 4.20 7.87 19.27
CA GLY A 263 4.48 6.74 20.17
C GLY A 263 5.85 6.78 20.83
N ILE A 264 6.41 7.97 21.06
CA ILE A 264 7.75 8.16 21.64
C ILE A 264 7.70 8.56 23.12
N GLY A 265 6.54 8.43 23.78
CA GLY A 265 6.35 8.76 25.19
C GLY A 265 6.48 10.25 25.48
N SER A 266 6.17 11.11 24.53
CA SER A 266 6.19 12.56 24.64
C SER A 266 5.25 13.21 23.62
N THR A 267 5.02 14.52 23.75
CA THR A 267 4.25 15.31 22.78
C THR A 267 5.16 16.17 21.87
N THR A 268 6.46 15.87 21.83
CA THR A 268 7.42 16.62 21.02
C THR A 268 7.25 16.31 19.54
N THR A 269 7.05 17.33 18.71
CA THR A 269 7.07 17.22 17.23
C THR A 269 8.50 16.91 16.78
N VAL A 270 8.65 15.99 15.83
CA VAL A 270 9.95 15.48 15.34
C VAL A 270 9.97 15.50 13.81
N GLY A 271 11.14 15.73 13.21
CA GLY A 271 11.32 15.79 11.74
C GLY A 271 11.38 17.21 11.18
N THR A 272 11.36 18.22 12.05
CA THR A 272 11.50 19.63 11.65
C THR A 272 12.95 20.00 11.32
N ASP A 273 13.90 19.30 11.93
CA ASP A 273 15.32 19.48 11.76
C ASP A 273 15.98 18.18 11.27
N LEU A 274 17.12 18.29 10.59
CA LEU A 274 17.89 17.12 10.12
C LEU A 274 18.35 16.23 11.29
N ASP A 275 18.68 16.85 12.42
CA ASP A 275 19.13 16.15 13.61
C ASP A 275 18.01 15.39 14.35
N ASP A 276 16.74 15.65 14.01
CA ASP A 276 15.60 14.91 14.54
C ASP A 276 15.46 13.52 13.93
N MET A 277 16.05 13.30 12.75
CA MET A 277 15.84 12.11 11.91
C MET A 277 17.02 11.13 12.01
N GLY A 278 16.93 10.08 11.26
CA GLY A 278 17.99 9.07 11.18
C GLY A 278 18.13 8.25 12.46
N ASP A 279 19.37 8.10 12.93
CA ASP A 279 19.66 7.33 14.15
C ASP A 279 19.20 8.04 15.42
N ASN A 280 18.97 9.36 15.37
CA ASN A 280 18.41 10.13 16.48
C ASN A 280 16.89 9.98 16.63
N LEU A 281 16.18 9.60 15.55
CA LEU A 281 14.75 9.32 15.61
C LEU A 281 14.52 8.01 16.36
N SER A 282 13.91 8.10 17.54
CA SER A 282 13.59 6.91 18.34
C SER A 282 12.60 6.01 17.62
N ALA A 283 12.85 4.69 17.66
CA ALA A 283 11.85 3.73 17.28
C ALA A 283 10.72 3.68 18.33
N VAL A 284 9.52 3.38 17.88
CA VAL A 284 8.35 3.15 18.73
C VAL A 284 8.58 1.88 19.55
N ASP A 285 8.38 1.95 20.86
CA ASP A 285 8.41 0.77 21.71
C ASP A 285 7.12 -0.04 21.53
N LEU A 286 7.22 -1.18 20.88
CA LEU A 286 6.09 -2.10 20.60
C LEU A 286 5.93 -3.21 21.66
N GLY A 287 6.87 -3.29 22.61
CA GLY A 287 6.95 -4.33 23.63
C GLY A 287 8.10 -5.30 23.41
N THR A 288 8.40 -6.08 24.45
CA THR A 288 9.57 -6.94 24.49
C THR A 288 9.57 -7.96 23.35
N GLY A 289 10.59 -7.86 22.47
CA GLY A 289 10.80 -8.76 21.34
C GLY A 289 9.76 -8.66 20.23
N ARG A 290 8.97 -7.59 20.19
CA ARG A 290 7.97 -7.37 19.14
C ARG A 290 8.50 -6.51 17.98
N THR A 291 8.04 -6.84 16.78
CA THR A 291 8.25 -6.08 15.55
C THR A 291 6.91 -5.83 14.87
N ALA A 292 6.84 -4.86 13.98
CA ALA A 292 5.65 -4.57 13.20
C ALA A 292 5.75 -5.16 11.79
N VAL A 293 4.59 -5.57 11.25
CA VAL A 293 4.44 -6.02 9.86
C VAL A 293 3.61 -5.04 9.04
N ASP A 294 2.74 -4.25 9.68
CA ASP A 294 1.92 -3.22 9.02
C ASP A 294 1.71 -2.03 9.96
N VAL A 295 1.46 -0.84 9.39
CA VAL A 295 1.19 0.40 10.12
C VAL A 295 0.10 1.21 9.44
N ALA A 296 -0.74 1.88 10.22
CA ALA A 296 -1.77 2.80 9.75
C ALA A 296 -1.82 4.04 10.62
N SER A 297 -1.77 5.21 9.99
CA SER A 297 -1.87 6.52 10.62
C SER A 297 -3.24 7.13 10.39
N GLY A 298 -3.98 7.37 11.47
CA GLY A 298 -5.21 8.15 11.49
C GLY A 298 -4.94 9.63 11.76
N GLU A 299 -5.97 10.39 12.15
CA GLU A 299 -5.82 11.85 12.38
C GLU A 299 -4.67 12.18 13.34
N ALA A 300 -4.78 11.73 14.56
CA ALA A 300 -3.77 11.95 15.59
C ALA A 300 -3.55 10.65 16.38
N PHE A 301 -3.66 9.52 15.72
CA PHE A 301 -3.39 8.21 16.28
C PHE A 301 -2.72 7.32 15.25
N THR A 302 -2.07 6.29 15.72
CA THR A 302 -1.37 5.30 14.88
C THR A 302 -1.69 3.91 15.40
N CYS A 303 -1.86 2.95 14.51
CA CYS A 303 -1.99 1.53 14.81
C CYS A 303 -0.93 0.73 14.08
N ALA A 304 -0.42 -0.33 14.69
CA ALA A 304 0.49 -1.28 14.07
C ALA A 304 0.01 -2.71 14.27
N VAL A 305 0.13 -3.53 13.23
CA VAL A 305 0.03 -4.99 13.33
C VAL A 305 1.41 -5.52 13.65
N LEU A 306 1.50 -6.34 14.69
CA LEU A 306 2.76 -6.91 15.14
C LEU A 306 3.03 -8.28 14.47
N ASP A 307 4.23 -8.78 14.67
CA ASP A 307 4.72 -10.07 14.13
C ASP A 307 3.90 -11.30 14.57
N ASP A 308 3.19 -11.20 15.70
CA ASP A 308 2.28 -12.24 16.20
C ASP A 308 0.81 -12.01 15.78
N GLY A 309 0.54 -10.98 14.95
CA GLY A 309 -0.79 -10.59 14.49
C GLY A 309 -1.61 -9.84 15.54
N SER A 310 -1.04 -9.48 16.70
CA SER A 310 -1.68 -8.54 17.62
C SER A 310 -1.63 -7.12 17.06
N VAL A 311 -2.54 -6.27 17.52
CA VAL A 311 -2.62 -4.85 17.11
C VAL A 311 -2.41 -3.97 18.33
N LYS A 312 -1.55 -2.97 18.20
CA LYS A 312 -1.40 -1.89 19.19
C LYS A 312 -1.67 -0.54 18.55
N CYS A 313 -2.41 0.31 19.25
CA CYS A 313 -2.75 1.66 18.80
C CYS A 313 -2.38 2.69 19.87
N TRP A 314 -1.91 3.86 19.46
CA TRP A 314 -1.52 4.97 20.34
C TRP A 314 -1.85 6.32 19.71
N GLY A 315 -1.83 7.39 20.50
CA GLY A 315 -2.29 8.72 20.13
C GLY A 315 -3.61 9.08 20.79
N ILE A 316 -4.38 9.95 20.12
CA ILE A 316 -5.70 10.40 20.60
C ILE A 316 -6.71 9.24 20.67
N ASN A 317 -7.62 9.29 21.67
CA ASN A 317 -8.60 8.22 21.90
C ASN A 317 -10.02 8.71 22.26
N SER A 318 -10.41 9.88 21.79
CA SER A 318 -11.69 10.51 22.17
C SER A 318 -12.93 9.68 21.82
N PHE A 319 -12.84 8.77 20.86
CA PHE A 319 -13.94 7.94 20.34
C PHE A 319 -13.63 6.44 20.40
N GLY A 320 -12.63 6.02 21.20
CA GLY A 320 -12.25 4.62 21.29
C GLY A 320 -11.41 4.12 20.10
N GLN A 321 -10.83 5.01 19.28
CA GLN A 321 -10.04 4.63 18.09
C GLN A 321 -8.78 3.82 18.42
N LEU A 322 -8.31 3.79 19.66
CA LEU A 322 -7.24 2.90 20.10
C LEU A 322 -7.73 1.46 20.38
N GLY A 323 -9.05 1.23 20.48
CA GLY A 323 -9.63 -0.10 20.70
C GLY A 323 -9.29 -0.73 22.06
N ILE A 324 -9.02 0.06 23.08
CA ILE A 324 -8.58 -0.39 24.41
C ILE A 324 -9.71 -0.36 25.45
N GLY A 325 -10.97 -0.16 25.02
CA GLY A 325 -12.16 -0.19 25.87
C GLY A 325 -12.30 1.01 26.81
N ASN A 326 -11.71 2.14 26.43
CA ASN A 326 -11.81 3.43 27.14
C ASN A 326 -11.43 4.57 26.20
N THR A 327 -11.44 5.82 26.69
CA THR A 327 -11.08 7.01 25.92
C THR A 327 -9.75 7.64 26.37
N THR A 328 -8.89 6.87 27.04
CA THR A 328 -7.57 7.35 27.50
C THR A 328 -6.61 7.47 26.32
N GLN A 329 -5.99 8.62 26.15
CA GLN A 329 -4.90 8.86 25.22
C GLN A 329 -3.64 8.09 25.64
N MET A 330 -2.85 7.59 24.72
CA MET A 330 -1.66 6.78 24.98
C MET A 330 -0.50 7.23 24.11
N GLY A 331 0.73 7.13 24.60
CA GLY A 331 1.95 7.44 23.85
C GLY A 331 2.46 8.87 24.02
N ASP A 332 1.75 9.70 24.78
CA ASP A 332 2.11 11.09 25.08
C ASP A 332 2.92 11.25 26.39
N HIS A 333 2.98 10.19 27.22
CA HIS A 333 3.78 10.18 28.43
C HIS A 333 4.77 9.00 28.48
N PRO A 334 5.91 9.17 29.18
CA PRO A 334 6.86 8.06 29.38
C PRO A 334 6.20 6.86 30.08
N GLY A 335 6.48 5.64 29.59
CA GLY A 335 6.00 4.40 30.19
C GLY A 335 4.61 3.97 29.76
N GLU A 336 3.96 4.64 28.83
CA GLU A 336 2.67 4.23 28.27
C GLU A 336 2.79 3.23 27.10
N MET A 337 3.95 3.20 26.45
CA MET A 337 4.25 2.35 25.30
C MET A 337 4.80 0.98 25.75
N GLY A 338 5.19 0.17 24.78
CA GLY A 338 5.82 -1.13 25.02
C GLY A 338 4.86 -2.14 25.62
N ASP A 339 5.31 -2.89 26.61
CA ASP A 339 4.51 -3.90 27.28
C ASP A 339 3.34 -3.32 28.11
N ASN A 340 3.38 -2.02 28.43
CA ASN A 340 2.30 -1.33 29.14
C ASN A 340 1.15 -0.92 28.21
N LEU A 341 1.36 -0.80 26.90
CA LEU A 341 0.31 -0.52 25.93
C LEU A 341 -0.48 -1.79 25.64
N SER A 342 -1.76 -1.80 25.99
CA SER A 342 -2.65 -2.92 25.74
C SER A 342 -2.84 -3.16 24.24
N SER A 343 -2.84 -4.41 23.82
CA SER A 343 -3.26 -4.78 22.45
C SER A 343 -4.77 -4.65 22.31
N VAL A 344 -5.21 -4.35 21.08
CA VAL A 344 -6.62 -4.35 20.68
C VAL A 344 -7.16 -5.78 20.79
N ASP A 345 -8.25 -5.97 21.49
CA ASP A 345 -8.94 -7.25 21.54
C ASP A 345 -9.75 -7.46 20.24
N LEU A 346 -9.31 -8.39 19.40
CA LEU A 346 -9.95 -8.73 18.13
C LEU A 346 -10.91 -9.92 18.23
N GLY A 347 -11.03 -10.53 19.42
CA GLY A 347 -11.86 -11.69 19.71
C GLY A 347 -11.07 -13.00 19.80
N THR A 348 -11.73 -14.00 20.34
CA THR A 348 -11.12 -15.28 20.67
C THR A 348 -10.44 -15.94 19.47
N GLY A 349 -9.11 -16.12 19.56
CA GLY A 349 -8.30 -16.80 18.55
C GLY A 349 -8.18 -16.04 17.23
N ARG A 350 -8.40 -14.71 17.21
CA ARG A 350 -8.25 -13.87 16.02
C ARG A 350 -6.97 -13.04 16.09
N THR A 351 -6.33 -12.92 14.94
CA THR A 351 -5.19 -12.05 14.70
C THR A 351 -5.46 -11.16 13.49
N ALA A 352 -4.76 -10.05 13.40
CA ALA A 352 -4.83 -9.16 12.24
C ALA A 352 -3.73 -9.51 11.22
N VAL A 353 -4.06 -9.36 9.93
CA VAL A 353 -3.10 -9.46 8.82
C VAL A 353 -2.84 -8.11 8.16
N SER A 354 -3.75 -7.16 8.32
CA SER A 354 -3.59 -5.77 7.85
C SER A 354 -4.47 -4.82 8.66
N ILE A 355 -4.06 -3.56 8.71
CA ILE A 355 -4.74 -2.48 9.43
C ILE A 355 -4.90 -1.26 8.52
N THR A 356 -6.00 -0.55 8.64
CA THR A 356 -6.19 0.78 8.05
C THR A 356 -6.77 1.73 9.08
N ALA A 357 -6.47 3.00 8.95
CA ALA A 357 -6.98 4.05 9.83
C ALA A 357 -7.56 5.20 9.00
N GLY A 358 -8.76 5.60 9.37
CA GLY A 358 -9.40 6.80 8.88
C GLY A 358 -9.15 7.99 9.81
N HIS A 359 -10.03 8.99 9.74
CA HIS A 359 -9.88 10.17 10.60
C HIS A 359 -9.86 9.78 12.09
N GLU A 360 -10.90 9.10 12.58
CA GLU A 360 -11.09 8.75 13.99
C GLU A 360 -11.63 7.31 14.13
N HIS A 361 -11.32 6.43 13.18
CA HIS A 361 -11.68 5.01 13.24
C HIS A 361 -10.58 4.16 12.64
N ALA A 362 -10.53 2.91 13.02
CA ALA A 362 -9.60 1.92 12.49
C ALA A 362 -10.34 0.66 12.09
N CYS A 363 -9.82 -0.06 11.10
CA CYS A 363 -10.34 -1.35 10.66
C CYS A 363 -9.19 -2.33 10.42
N ALA A 364 -9.35 -3.58 10.86
CA ALA A 364 -8.39 -4.65 10.63
C ALA A 364 -9.00 -5.76 9.76
N ILE A 365 -8.21 -6.26 8.81
CA ILE A 365 -8.47 -7.54 8.16
C ILE A 365 -7.88 -8.62 9.08
N LEU A 366 -8.69 -9.61 9.41
CA LEU A 366 -8.31 -10.70 10.30
C LEU A 366 -7.75 -11.90 9.52
N ASP A 367 -7.13 -12.82 10.23
CA ASP A 367 -6.54 -14.07 9.74
C ASP A 367 -7.48 -14.94 8.89
N ASN A 368 -8.78 -14.80 9.09
CA ASN A 368 -9.81 -15.51 8.34
C ASN A 368 -10.43 -14.68 7.19
N GLY A 369 -9.86 -13.50 6.88
CA GLY A 369 -10.34 -12.59 5.84
C GLY A 369 -11.60 -11.80 6.20
N SER A 370 -12.08 -11.87 7.45
CA SER A 370 -13.15 -11.00 7.94
C SER A 370 -12.59 -9.65 8.39
N VAL A 371 -13.46 -8.68 8.62
CA VAL A 371 -13.10 -7.32 9.04
C VAL A 371 -13.79 -6.96 10.34
N LYS A 372 -13.05 -6.29 11.23
CA LYS A 372 -13.58 -5.57 12.38
C LYS A 372 -13.13 -4.11 12.33
N CYS A 373 -14.03 -3.19 12.67
CA CYS A 373 -13.77 -1.76 12.73
C CYS A 373 -14.17 -1.20 14.11
N TRP A 374 -13.43 -0.22 14.61
CA TRP A 374 -13.67 0.43 15.90
C TRP A 374 -13.33 1.92 15.85
N GLY A 375 -13.72 2.69 16.86
CA GLY A 375 -13.59 4.12 16.93
C GLY A 375 -14.91 4.84 16.64
N LYS A 376 -14.83 6.02 16.04
CA LYS A 376 -15.97 6.89 15.70
C LYS A 376 -16.88 6.27 14.64
N ASN A 377 -18.20 6.43 14.82
CA ASN A 377 -19.20 5.80 13.96
C ASN A 377 -20.43 6.67 13.63
N ILE A 378 -20.33 7.98 13.68
CA ILE A 378 -21.50 8.86 13.49
C ILE A 378 -22.14 8.80 12.08
N HIS A 379 -21.44 8.21 11.12
CA HIS A 379 -21.89 8.04 9.72
C HIS A 379 -21.92 6.58 9.27
N GLY A 380 -21.85 5.62 10.20
CA GLY A 380 -21.80 4.20 9.85
C GLY A 380 -20.46 3.70 9.32
N GLN A 381 -19.35 4.45 9.49
CA GLN A 381 -18.02 4.10 8.97
C GLN A 381 -17.45 2.81 9.53
N LEU A 382 -17.98 2.29 10.66
CA LEU A 382 -17.64 0.97 11.17
C LEU A 382 -18.36 -0.18 10.45
N GLY A 383 -19.45 0.11 9.70
CA GLY A 383 -20.18 -0.89 8.93
C GLY A 383 -20.94 -1.92 9.79
N ILE A 384 -21.39 -1.52 10.98
CA ILE A 384 -22.07 -2.40 11.94
C ILE A 384 -23.59 -2.20 12.01
N GLY A 385 -24.15 -1.39 11.08
CA GLY A 385 -25.60 -1.12 11.01
C GLY A 385 -26.11 -0.24 12.14
N SER A 386 -25.27 0.61 12.70
CA SER A 386 -25.59 1.61 13.72
C SER A 386 -24.63 2.78 13.65
N THR A 387 -24.91 3.84 14.45
CA THR A 387 -24.01 5.00 14.60
C THR A 387 -23.30 5.00 15.97
N THR A 388 -23.33 3.89 16.70
CA THR A 388 -22.66 3.74 17.99
C THR A 388 -21.14 3.64 17.80
N HIS A 389 -20.36 4.41 18.58
CA HIS A 389 -18.91 4.24 18.67
C HIS A 389 -18.58 2.88 19.26
N MET A 390 -17.43 2.34 19.00
CA MET A 390 -16.96 1.07 19.51
C MET A 390 -15.50 1.21 19.97
N GLY A 391 -15.19 0.62 21.14
CA GLY A 391 -13.87 0.67 21.72
C GLY A 391 -13.65 1.80 22.73
N ASP A 392 -14.65 2.64 22.93
CA ASP A 392 -14.63 3.72 23.93
C ASP A 392 -15.12 3.29 25.32
N GLN A 393 -15.75 2.11 25.42
CA GLN A 393 -16.22 1.54 26.67
C GLN A 393 -15.75 0.09 26.86
N SER A 394 -15.62 -0.30 28.12
CA SER A 394 -15.26 -1.68 28.47
C SER A 394 -16.31 -2.67 27.97
N GLY A 395 -15.86 -3.78 27.37
CA GLY A 395 -16.72 -4.87 26.88
C GLY A 395 -17.27 -4.68 25.47
N GLU A 396 -16.88 -3.64 24.75
CA GLU A 396 -17.27 -3.41 23.35
C GLU A 396 -16.37 -4.10 22.34
N MET A 397 -15.14 -4.40 22.74
CA MET A 397 -14.13 -5.05 21.89
C MET A 397 -14.22 -6.58 21.99
N GLY A 398 -13.29 -7.26 21.36
CA GLY A 398 -13.22 -8.72 21.39
C GLY A 398 -14.39 -9.37 20.65
N ASP A 399 -14.96 -10.42 21.23
CA ASP A 399 -16.07 -11.15 20.63
C ASP A 399 -17.38 -10.32 20.61
N ALA A 400 -17.48 -9.25 21.41
CA ALA A 400 -18.61 -8.33 21.39
C ALA A 400 -18.57 -7.35 20.19
N LEU A 401 -17.39 -7.05 19.63
CA LEU A 401 -17.26 -6.20 18.46
C LEU A 401 -17.77 -6.94 17.21
N PRO A 402 -18.81 -6.45 16.53
CA PRO A 402 -19.35 -7.13 15.36
C PRO A 402 -18.35 -7.20 14.19
N PHE A 403 -18.41 -8.26 13.41
CA PHE A 403 -17.77 -8.30 12.09
C PHE A 403 -18.53 -7.41 11.11
N VAL A 404 -17.77 -6.74 10.22
CA VAL A 404 -18.39 -6.02 9.10
C VAL A 404 -18.98 -7.03 8.12
N SER A 405 -20.29 -6.94 7.89
CA SER A 405 -20.97 -7.81 6.91
C SER A 405 -20.85 -7.22 5.52
N LEU A 406 -20.14 -7.88 4.60
CA LEU A 406 -19.95 -7.39 3.24
C LEU A 406 -20.69 -8.23 2.19
N ALA A 407 -20.41 -9.52 2.12
CA ALA A 407 -21.09 -10.45 1.22
C ALA A 407 -20.93 -11.89 1.75
N PRO A 408 -21.94 -12.77 1.62
CA PRO A 408 -21.83 -14.14 2.06
C PRO A 408 -20.71 -14.92 1.35
N GLY A 409 -19.87 -15.59 2.15
CA GLY A 409 -18.81 -16.45 1.64
C GLY A 409 -17.64 -15.71 0.97
N ARG A 410 -17.52 -14.39 1.16
CA ARG A 410 -16.41 -13.59 0.65
C ARG A 410 -15.48 -13.15 1.78
N THR A 411 -14.21 -13.07 1.43
CA THR A 411 -13.17 -12.51 2.28
C THR A 411 -12.69 -11.17 1.72
N VAL A 412 -12.04 -10.37 2.55
CA VAL A 412 -11.48 -9.08 2.17
C VAL A 412 -10.01 -9.25 1.81
N ALA A 413 -9.66 -8.84 0.60
CA ALA A 413 -8.28 -8.83 0.11
C ALA A 413 -7.53 -7.52 0.46
N TYR A 414 -8.25 -6.40 0.46
CA TYR A 414 -7.69 -5.08 0.77
C TYR A 414 -8.75 -4.19 1.41
N ILE A 415 -8.32 -3.32 2.33
CA ILE A 415 -9.20 -2.35 2.99
C ILE A 415 -8.51 -0.98 3.05
N ALA A 416 -9.28 0.07 2.85
CA ALA A 416 -8.83 1.45 2.99
C ALA A 416 -9.90 2.28 3.70
N ALA A 417 -9.46 3.10 4.64
CA ALA A 417 -10.30 4.03 5.36
C ALA A 417 -9.99 5.47 4.92
N GLY A 418 -11.02 6.23 4.58
CA GLY A 418 -10.94 7.66 4.36
C GLY A 418 -11.32 8.45 5.62
N ASN A 419 -11.71 9.72 5.44
CA ASN A 419 -12.11 10.57 6.58
C ASN A 419 -13.20 9.91 7.46
N ALA A 420 -14.35 9.63 6.90
CA ALA A 420 -15.49 9.04 7.60
C ALA A 420 -16.19 7.95 6.76
N HIS A 421 -15.45 7.27 5.90
CA HIS A 421 -15.94 6.14 5.10
C HIS A 421 -14.84 5.07 5.00
N THR A 422 -15.24 3.88 4.65
CA THR A 422 -14.33 2.74 4.50
C THR A 422 -14.68 2.00 3.22
N CYS A 423 -13.70 1.54 2.47
CA CYS A 423 -13.86 0.74 1.27
C CYS A 423 -13.08 -0.57 1.40
N ALA A 424 -13.62 -1.65 0.89
CA ALA A 424 -12.98 -2.96 0.84
C ALA A 424 -13.01 -3.54 -0.58
N ILE A 425 -11.90 -4.15 -0.98
CA ILE A 425 -11.81 -5.01 -2.16
C ILE A 425 -11.96 -6.44 -1.66
N LEU A 426 -12.94 -7.14 -2.21
CA LEU A 426 -13.19 -8.53 -1.88
C LEU A 426 -12.26 -9.48 -2.68
N ASP A 427 -12.20 -10.74 -2.27
CA ASP A 427 -11.42 -11.82 -2.89
C ASP A 427 -11.70 -12.03 -4.39
N ASN A 428 -12.86 -11.59 -4.87
CA ASN A 428 -13.25 -11.64 -6.28
C ASN A 428 -13.00 -10.33 -7.05
N GLY A 429 -12.33 -9.35 -6.45
CA GLY A 429 -12.02 -8.05 -7.04
C GLY A 429 -13.16 -7.02 -6.97
N SER A 430 -14.34 -7.37 -6.47
CA SER A 430 -15.42 -6.40 -6.32
C SER A 430 -15.15 -5.43 -5.16
N VAL A 431 -15.66 -4.21 -5.28
CA VAL A 431 -15.46 -3.13 -4.31
C VAL A 431 -16.77 -2.81 -3.59
N LYS A 432 -16.70 -2.66 -2.28
CA LYS A 432 -17.80 -2.15 -1.46
C LYS A 432 -17.30 -1.03 -0.54
N CYS A 433 -18.09 0.03 -0.43
CA CYS A 433 -17.77 1.17 0.43
C CYS A 433 -18.96 1.47 1.35
N TRP A 434 -18.69 1.91 2.58
CA TRP A 434 -19.69 2.27 3.58
C TRP A 434 -19.22 3.47 4.43
N GLY A 435 -20.13 4.11 5.17
CA GLY A 435 -19.90 5.31 5.93
C GLY A 435 -20.48 6.55 5.27
N TYR A 436 -19.79 7.67 5.42
CA TYR A 436 -20.17 8.98 4.92
C TYR A 436 -20.22 9.05 3.40
N ASN A 437 -21.32 9.64 2.85
CA ASN A 437 -21.56 9.66 1.41
C ASN A 437 -22.14 10.98 0.86
N SER A 438 -22.12 12.07 1.61
CA SER A 438 -22.76 13.32 1.13
C SER A 438 -22.19 13.86 -0.18
N PHE A 439 -20.96 13.49 -0.54
CA PHE A 439 -20.30 13.88 -1.79
C PHE A 439 -20.16 12.72 -2.79
N GLY A 440 -20.89 11.62 -2.59
CA GLY A 440 -20.77 10.43 -3.44
C GLY A 440 -19.50 9.57 -3.17
N ASN A 441 -18.90 9.70 -1.99
CA ASN A 441 -17.67 9.02 -1.59
C ASN A 441 -17.74 7.49 -1.73
N LEU A 442 -18.94 6.91 -1.61
CA LEU A 442 -19.14 5.46 -1.68
C LEU A 442 -19.23 4.93 -3.12
N GLY A 443 -19.38 5.81 -4.13
CA GLY A 443 -19.43 5.38 -5.53
C GLY A 443 -20.67 4.56 -5.92
N ILE A 444 -21.77 4.67 -5.17
CA ILE A 444 -22.98 3.84 -5.31
C ILE A 444 -24.14 4.55 -6.02
N GLY A 445 -23.90 5.71 -6.66
CA GLY A 445 -24.87 6.46 -7.42
C GLY A 445 -25.90 7.23 -6.58
N THR A 446 -25.72 7.31 -5.27
CA THR A 446 -26.54 8.11 -4.33
C THR A 446 -25.64 8.91 -3.41
N ASN A 447 -26.23 9.79 -2.59
CA ASN A 447 -25.52 10.51 -1.53
C ASN A 447 -25.92 10.07 -0.11
N GLN A 448 -26.61 8.93 0.01
CA GLN A 448 -27.00 8.35 1.29
C GLN A 448 -25.82 7.67 1.96
N HIS A 449 -25.70 7.83 3.29
CA HIS A 449 -24.76 7.07 4.10
C HIS A 449 -25.15 5.59 4.07
N MET A 450 -24.21 4.71 4.29
CA MET A 450 -24.43 3.28 4.36
C MET A 450 -23.71 2.69 5.58
N GLY A 451 -24.34 1.75 6.25
CA GLY A 451 -23.78 1.12 7.45
C GLY A 451 -24.15 1.81 8.76
N ASP A 452 -24.93 2.89 8.69
CA ASP A 452 -25.46 3.62 9.85
C ASP A 452 -26.81 3.08 10.35
N GLN A 453 -27.49 2.25 9.55
CA GLN A 453 -28.77 1.63 9.90
C GLN A 453 -28.74 0.10 9.73
N THR A 454 -29.56 -0.56 10.53
CA THR A 454 -29.72 -2.03 10.44
C THR A 454 -30.24 -2.42 9.05
N GLY A 455 -29.61 -3.42 8.44
CA GLY A 455 -30.02 -3.98 7.16
C GLY A 455 -29.38 -3.33 5.92
N GLU A 456 -28.53 -2.34 6.06
CA GLU A 456 -27.83 -1.68 4.94
C GLU A 456 -26.59 -2.43 4.48
N MET A 457 -26.01 -3.24 5.35
CA MET A 457 -24.77 -3.98 5.09
C MET A 457 -25.04 -5.35 4.41
N GLY A 458 -24.00 -6.10 4.18
CA GLY A 458 -24.08 -7.44 3.59
C GLY A 458 -24.51 -7.42 2.11
N ILE A 459 -25.54 -8.16 1.78
CA ILE A 459 -26.08 -8.21 0.41
C ILE A 459 -26.77 -6.91 -0.02
N HIS A 460 -27.19 -6.10 0.92
CA HIS A 460 -27.89 -4.84 0.66
C HIS A 460 -26.92 -3.67 0.41
N LEU A 461 -25.65 -3.80 0.84
CA LEU A 461 -24.63 -2.82 0.49
C LEU A 461 -24.28 -2.96 -1.00
N PRO A 462 -24.52 -1.94 -1.85
CA PRO A 462 -24.20 -2.00 -3.26
C PRO A 462 -22.70 -2.21 -3.53
N PHE A 463 -22.38 -2.81 -4.66
CA PHE A 463 -21.01 -2.77 -5.19
C PHE A 463 -20.76 -1.43 -5.88
N VAL A 464 -19.52 -0.98 -5.83
CA VAL A 464 -19.07 0.14 -6.67
C VAL A 464 -18.96 -0.37 -8.10
N ASP A 465 -19.67 0.26 -9.02
CA ASP A 465 -19.60 -0.07 -10.45
C ASP A 465 -18.41 0.67 -11.08
N LEU A 466 -17.41 -0.09 -11.47
CA LEU A 466 -16.19 0.43 -12.10
C LEU A 466 -16.13 0.14 -13.61
N GLY A 467 -17.19 -0.41 -14.21
CA GLY A 467 -17.29 -0.72 -15.63
C GLY A 467 -16.93 -2.15 -16.00
#